data_0305b195ba19d6d3a7d5cbec85547af4
#
_entry.id   0305b195ba19d6d3a7d5cbec85547af4
#
_cell.length_a   1.000
_cell.length_b   1.000
_cell.length_c   1.000
_cell.angle_alpha   90.00
_cell.angle_beta   90.00
_cell.angle_gamma   90.00
#
_symmetry.space_group_name_H-M   'P 1'
#
loop_
_entity.id
_entity.type
_entity.pdbx_description
1 polymer ?
#
loop_
_entity_poly.entity_id
_entity_poly.type
_entity_poly.pdbx_seq_one_letter_code
_entity_poly.pdbx_strand_id
1 'polypeptide(L)'
;EHAMLRARKLMYQAKNKKNMAITENNMIDHEGKIHAQKQPEKMIPEILVVDDEEVNRTLLDMIFSKDYHVLQAESGEKCIEILEQQVNSISLVLLDVVLPKMDGFDVLTYMNKNHWIEDIPVIMMSGADAPEAVKRAYALGAVDFVSKPCDAQIVYQRVTNTMKLYAKQRRLTSLITAQINEKEKNSEMLIHILSHIVEFRNGESGSHVLHIHKLTEMLLERLAQKTEKYHLDGDTRAMIALASSLHDIGKIGVDEKILNKPGKLTKEEFEIMKTHTVIGAEMLEQLGIYQDEPLVKIAHQICRWHHERYDG
;
A
#
# COMPACT_ATOMS: atom_id res chain seq x y z
N GLU A 1 20.89 12.87 12.30
CA GLU A 1 21.34 12.74 13.71
C GLU A 1 20.35 11.96 14.58
N HIS A 2 19.06 12.30 14.58
CA HIS A 2 18.04 11.61 15.37
C HIS A 2 17.85 10.13 15.02
N ALA A 3 17.90 9.74 13.76
CA ALA A 3 17.75 8.34 13.33
C ALA A 3 18.97 7.48 13.73
N MET A 4 20.18 8.05 13.64
CA MET A 4 21.41 7.37 14.07
C MET A 4 21.49 7.22 15.60
N LEU A 5 21.01 8.22 16.36
CA LEU A 5 20.88 8.12 17.81
C LEU A 5 19.85 7.06 18.24
N ARG A 6 18.72 6.95 17.52
CA ARG A 6 17.71 5.91 17.72
C ARG A 6 18.29 4.51 17.44
N ALA A 7 18.92 4.31 16.29
CA ALA A 7 19.53 3.03 15.93
C ALA A 7 20.62 2.60 16.95
N ARG A 8 21.44 3.55 17.41
CA ARG A 8 22.47 3.30 18.44
C ARG A 8 21.84 2.92 19.79
N LYS A 9 20.73 3.56 20.18
CA LYS A 9 20.00 3.27 21.43
C LYS A 9 19.36 1.87 21.38
N LEU A 10 18.75 1.51 20.26
CA LEU A 10 18.16 0.17 20.04
C LEU A 10 19.22 -0.92 20.02
N MET A 11 20.36 -0.70 19.35
CA MET A 11 21.50 -1.61 19.35
C MET A 11 22.10 -1.82 20.75
N TYR A 12 22.22 -0.77 21.54
CA TYR A 12 22.73 -0.86 22.92
C TYR A 12 21.79 -1.64 23.83
N GLN A 13 20.48 -1.46 23.67
CA GLN A 13 19.44 -2.20 24.39
C GLN A 13 19.41 -3.69 23.97
N ALA A 14 19.58 -3.99 22.67
CA ALA A 14 19.65 -5.36 22.16
C ALA A 14 20.90 -6.11 22.65
N LYS A 15 22.04 -5.41 22.76
CA LYS A 15 23.30 -5.99 23.24
C LYS A 15 23.26 -6.39 24.73
N ASN A 16 22.45 -5.70 25.52
CA ASN A 16 22.32 -5.98 26.96
C ASN A 16 21.32 -7.10 27.29
N LYS A 17 20.50 -7.54 26.32
CA LYS A 17 19.58 -8.66 26.50
C LYS A 17 19.83 -9.72 25.40
N LYS A 18 20.53 -10.79 25.76
CA LYS A 18 20.82 -11.91 24.84
C LYS A 18 19.53 -12.43 24.19
N ASN A 19 19.53 -12.54 22.86
CA ASN A 19 18.49 -13.15 22.01
C ASN A 19 17.14 -12.38 21.88
N MET A 20 17.10 -11.08 22.03
CA MET A 20 15.87 -10.31 21.81
C MET A 20 16.02 -9.28 20.69
N ALA A 21 15.17 -9.36 19.66
CA ALA A 21 15.05 -8.32 18.66
C ALA A 21 14.24 -7.14 19.26
N ILE A 22 14.86 -5.97 19.35
CA ILE A 22 14.21 -4.75 19.83
C ILE A 22 13.87 -3.90 18.62
N THR A 23 12.60 -3.68 18.41
CA THR A 23 12.05 -2.83 17.35
C THR A 23 11.41 -1.58 17.96
N GLU A 24 11.06 -0.60 17.14
CA GLU A 24 10.34 0.60 17.61
C GLU A 24 8.99 0.28 18.27
N ASN A 25 8.42 -0.90 17.98
CA ASN A 25 7.12 -1.35 18.50
C ASN A 25 7.20 -2.05 19.86
N ASN A 26 8.41 -2.36 20.38
CA ASN A 26 8.61 -2.98 21.68
C ASN A 26 9.74 -2.29 22.47
N MET A 27 9.63 -0.97 22.62
CA MET A 27 10.58 -0.18 23.40
C MET A 27 10.52 -0.54 24.89
N ILE A 28 11.69 -0.64 25.51
CA ILE A 28 11.82 -0.85 26.95
C ILE A 28 11.85 0.50 27.63
N ASP A 29 11.02 0.70 28.66
CA ASP A 29 11.02 1.91 29.47
C ASP A 29 12.25 2.02 30.39
N HIS A 30 12.35 3.09 31.17
CA HIS A 30 13.43 3.33 32.10
C HIS A 30 13.51 2.31 33.25
N GLU A 31 12.43 1.54 33.50
CA GLU A 31 12.36 0.49 34.51
C GLU A 31 12.63 -0.93 33.94
N GLY A 32 12.90 -1.05 32.64
CA GLY A 32 13.20 -2.32 31.97
C GLY A 32 11.94 -3.15 31.65
N LYS A 33 10.76 -2.57 31.69
CA LYS A 33 9.51 -3.23 31.30
C LYS A 33 9.27 -3.06 29.78
N ILE A 34 8.84 -4.14 29.15
CA ILE A 34 8.48 -4.15 27.73
C ILE A 34 7.03 -3.66 27.64
N HIS A 35 6.85 -2.46 27.13
CA HIS A 35 5.53 -2.03 26.69
C HIS A 35 5.31 -2.53 25.27
N ALA A 36 4.62 -3.67 25.14
CA ALA A 36 3.97 -3.98 23.87
C ALA A 36 2.94 -2.87 23.61
N GLN A 37 2.95 -2.26 22.42
CA GLN A 37 1.81 -1.45 22.02
C GLN A 37 0.55 -2.28 22.27
N LYS A 38 -0.48 -1.68 22.92
CA LYS A 38 -1.81 -2.27 22.99
C LYS A 38 -2.12 -2.85 21.61
N GLN A 39 -2.33 -4.16 21.55
CA GLN A 39 -2.93 -4.74 20.34
C GLN A 39 -4.16 -3.89 20.06
N PRO A 40 -4.38 -3.49 18.78
CA PRO A 40 -5.61 -2.78 18.45
C PRO A 40 -6.76 -3.58 19.06
N GLU A 41 -7.63 -2.90 19.79
CA GLU A 41 -8.81 -3.52 20.40
C GLU A 41 -9.42 -4.42 19.34
N LYS A 42 -9.63 -5.70 19.68
CA LYS A 42 -10.16 -6.68 18.77
C LYS A 42 -11.57 -6.20 18.39
N MET A 43 -11.66 -5.43 17.31
CA MET A 43 -12.96 -4.98 16.81
C MET A 43 -13.80 -6.23 16.56
N ILE A 44 -14.93 -6.31 17.23
CA ILE A 44 -15.90 -7.38 17.03
C ILE A 44 -16.45 -7.20 15.61
N PRO A 45 -16.32 -8.20 14.70
CA PRO A 45 -16.80 -8.06 13.34
C PRO A 45 -18.31 -7.86 13.30
N GLU A 46 -18.80 -7.06 12.36
CA GLU A 46 -20.21 -6.76 12.17
C GLU A 46 -20.84 -7.64 11.08
N ILE A 47 -22.01 -8.20 11.38
CA ILE A 47 -22.82 -8.97 10.45
C ILE A 47 -24.11 -8.20 10.22
N LEU A 48 -24.47 -7.94 8.96
CA LEU A 48 -25.75 -7.36 8.59
C LEU A 48 -26.73 -8.48 8.23
N VAL A 49 -27.81 -8.59 8.98
CA VAL A 49 -28.90 -9.54 8.77
C VAL A 49 -30.06 -8.81 8.11
N VAL A 50 -30.49 -9.29 6.95
CA VAL A 50 -31.55 -8.70 6.13
C VAL A 50 -32.66 -9.72 5.91
N ASP A 51 -33.81 -9.48 6.51
CA ASP A 51 -35.00 -10.35 6.44
C ASP A 51 -36.22 -9.50 6.80
N ASP A 52 -37.36 -9.66 6.13
CA ASP A 52 -38.56 -8.86 6.42
C ASP A 52 -39.26 -9.36 7.69
N GLU A 53 -39.12 -10.64 8.04
CA GLU A 53 -39.71 -11.23 9.24
C GLU A 53 -38.84 -10.93 10.49
N GLU A 54 -39.39 -10.24 11.47
CA GLU A 54 -38.74 -9.92 12.75
C GLU A 54 -38.29 -11.18 13.50
N VAL A 55 -39.08 -12.27 13.41
CA VAL A 55 -38.77 -13.56 14.07
C VAL A 55 -37.46 -14.13 13.54
N ASN A 56 -37.24 -14.08 12.22
CA ASN A 56 -36.01 -14.57 11.58
C ASN A 56 -34.81 -13.71 11.99
N ARG A 57 -34.97 -12.39 11.95
CA ARG A 57 -33.90 -11.47 12.40
C ARG A 57 -33.51 -11.70 13.85
N THR A 58 -34.49 -11.88 14.73
CA THR A 58 -34.25 -12.15 16.16
C THR A 58 -33.57 -13.52 16.38
N LEU A 59 -33.95 -14.53 15.64
CA LEU A 59 -33.31 -15.84 15.69
C LEU A 59 -31.84 -15.77 15.26
N LEU A 60 -31.54 -15.09 14.15
CA LEU A 60 -30.18 -14.92 13.66
C LEU A 60 -29.36 -14.05 14.60
N ASP A 61 -29.95 -13.03 15.21
CA ASP A 61 -29.29 -12.24 16.24
C ASP A 61 -28.89 -13.10 17.45
N MET A 62 -29.78 -13.93 17.96
CA MET A 62 -29.47 -14.87 19.05
C MET A 62 -28.34 -15.86 18.71
N ILE A 63 -28.25 -16.27 17.44
CA ILE A 63 -27.18 -17.16 16.97
C ILE A 63 -25.81 -16.46 16.94
N PHE A 64 -25.77 -15.20 16.51
CA PHE A 64 -24.51 -14.51 16.21
C PHE A 64 -24.05 -13.49 17.26
N SER A 65 -24.94 -12.90 18.05
CA SER A 65 -24.64 -11.82 19.00
C SER A 65 -23.60 -12.16 20.06
N LYS A 66 -23.34 -13.46 20.28
CA LYS A 66 -22.28 -13.92 21.20
C LYS A 66 -20.88 -13.60 20.72
N ASP A 67 -20.63 -13.65 19.41
CA ASP A 67 -19.30 -13.57 18.80
C ASP A 67 -19.16 -12.39 17.80
N TYR A 68 -20.29 -11.81 17.38
CA TYR A 68 -20.38 -10.77 16.35
C TYR A 68 -21.31 -9.64 16.79
N HIS A 69 -21.10 -8.43 16.27
CA HIS A 69 -22.07 -7.35 16.37
C HIS A 69 -23.09 -7.51 15.21
N VAL A 70 -24.36 -7.65 15.54
CA VAL A 70 -25.41 -7.90 14.54
C VAL A 70 -26.19 -6.61 14.27
N LEU A 71 -26.15 -6.18 13.02
CA LEU A 71 -27.00 -5.13 12.48
C LEU A 71 -28.19 -5.78 11.78
N GLN A 72 -29.36 -5.16 11.88
CA GLN A 72 -30.59 -5.68 11.30
C GLN A 72 -31.18 -4.71 10.28
N ALA A 73 -31.65 -5.24 9.17
CA ALA A 73 -32.44 -4.52 8.16
C ALA A 73 -33.72 -5.31 7.84
N GLU A 74 -34.84 -4.61 7.80
CA GLU A 74 -36.18 -5.16 7.54
C GLU A 74 -36.57 -5.15 6.08
N SER A 75 -35.73 -4.57 5.21
CA SER A 75 -35.97 -4.48 3.77
C SER A 75 -34.67 -4.28 2.99
N GLY A 76 -34.74 -4.49 1.66
CA GLY A 76 -33.61 -4.25 0.76
C GLY A 76 -33.14 -2.80 0.78
N GLU A 77 -34.07 -1.83 0.81
CA GLU A 77 -33.76 -0.41 0.87
C GLU A 77 -33.01 -0.06 2.17
N LYS A 78 -33.46 -0.62 3.31
CA LYS A 78 -32.77 -0.39 4.60
C LYS A 78 -31.38 -1.03 4.63
N CYS A 79 -31.21 -2.18 3.98
CA CYS A 79 -29.91 -2.81 3.79
C CYS A 79 -28.95 -1.88 3.04
N ILE A 80 -29.39 -1.30 1.91
CA ILE A 80 -28.57 -0.38 1.12
C ILE A 80 -28.23 0.87 1.93
N GLU A 81 -29.19 1.46 2.65
CA GLU A 81 -28.95 2.62 3.51
C GLU A 81 -27.84 2.36 4.55
N ILE A 82 -27.87 1.20 5.21
CA ILE A 82 -26.85 0.79 6.19
C ILE A 82 -25.50 0.60 5.50
N LEU A 83 -25.46 -0.05 4.34
CA LEU A 83 -24.24 -0.27 3.58
C LEU A 83 -23.60 1.05 3.13
N GLU A 84 -24.38 2.00 2.63
CA GLU A 84 -23.88 3.32 2.23
C GLU A 84 -23.26 4.12 3.38
N GLN A 85 -23.81 3.97 4.61
CA GLN A 85 -23.33 4.70 5.77
C GLN A 85 -22.06 4.07 6.39
N GLN A 86 -21.93 2.75 6.34
CA GLN A 86 -20.89 2.05 7.11
C GLN A 86 -20.33 0.81 6.42
N VAL A 87 -20.14 0.86 5.10
CA VAL A 87 -19.63 -0.26 4.30
C VAL A 87 -18.31 -0.85 4.82
N ASN A 88 -17.43 -0.01 5.40
CA ASN A 88 -16.12 -0.43 5.88
C ASN A 88 -16.15 -1.23 7.20
N SER A 89 -17.25 -1.17 7.97
CA SER A 89 -17.38 -1.91 9.23
C SER A 89 -18.03 -3.27 9.03
N ILE A 90 -18.89 -3.41 8.01
CA ILE A 90 -19.65 -4.64 7.74
C ILE A 90 -18.70 -5.71 7.20
N SER A 91 -18.74 -6.86 7.84
CA SER A 91 -17.85 -7.97 7.54
C SER A 91 -18.53 -9.10 6.75
N LEU A 92 -19.86 -9.18 6.80
CA LEU A 92 -20.67 -10.15 6.07
C LEU A 92 -22.15 -9.69 6.03
N VAL A 93 -22.85 -10.03 4.95
CA VAL A 93 -24.30 -9.84 4.82
C VAL A 93 -24.99 -11.20 4.73
N LEU A 94 -25.97 -11.43 5.62
CA LEU A 94 -26.96 -12.50 5.50
C LEU A 94 -28.21 -11.89 4.88
N LEU A 95 -28.57 -12.32 3.69
CA LEU A 95 -29.58 -11.66 2.85
C LEU A 95 -30.71 -12.62 2.45
N ASP A 96 -31.91 -12.31 2.88
CA ASP A 96 -33.08 -13.06 2.37
C ASP A 96 -33.30 -12.73 0.88
N VAL A 97 -33.66 -13.75 0.12
CA VAL A 97 -34.08 -13.62 -1.28
C VAL A 97 -35.41 -12.90 -1.39
N VAL A 98 -36.37 -13.24 -0.52
CA VAL A 98 -37.74 -12.70 -0.59
C VAL A 98 -37.87 -11.51 0.36
N LEU A 99 -37.81 -10.32 -0.20
CA LEU A 99 -38.01 -9.07 0.53
C LEU A 99 -39.08 -8.23 -0.17
N PRO A 100 -39.81 -7.37 0.57
CA PRO A 100 -40.80 -6.49 -0.03
C PRO A 100 -40.11 -5.37 -0.86
N LYS A 101 -40.70 -5.01 -2.00
CA LYS A 101 -40.28 -3.95 -2.94
C LYS A 101 -38.95 -4.21 -3.65
N MET A 102 -37.84 -4.30 -2.92
CA MET A 102 -36.51 -4.57 -3.40
C MET A 102 -36.12 -5.96 -2.92
N ASP A 103 -36.06 -6.95 -3.81
CA ASP A 103 -35.71 -8.34 -3.46
C ASP A 103 -34.20 -8.49 -3.16
N GLY A 104 -33.80 -9.64 -2.59
CA GLY A 104 -32.41 -9.92 -2.27
C GLY A 104 -31.49 -9.93 -3.49
N PHE A 105 -32.00 -10.28 -4.67
CA PHE A 105 -31.19 -10.21 -5.91
C PHE A 105 -30.96 -8.78 -6.38
N ASP A 106 -31.91 -7.88 -6.14
CA ASP A 106 -31.75 -6.45 -6.44
C ASP A 106 -30.69 -5.84 -5.54
N VAL A 107 -30.70 -6.16 -4.23
CA VAL A 107 -29.66 -5.76 -3.27
C VAL A 107 -28.28 -6.29 -3.70
N LEU A 108 -28.19 -7.58 -4.05
CA LEU A 108 -26.94 -8.19 -4.50
C LEU A 108 -26.42 -7.55 -5.81
N THR A 109 -27.32 -7.21 -6.73
CA THR A 109 -27.00 -6.50 -7.98
C THR A 109 -26.47 -5.10 -7.67
N TYR A 110 -27.06 -4.40 -6.71
CA TYR A 110 -26.59 -3.08 -6.27
C TYR A 110 -25.19 -3.15 -5.63
N MET A 111 -24.97 -4.14 -4.76
CA MET A 111 -23.66 -4.36 -4.14
C MET A 111 -22.57 -4.68 -5.18
N ASN A 112 -22.92 -5.48 -6.21
CA ASN A 112 -22.01 -5.82 -7.31
C ASN A 112 -21.66 -4.57 -8.14
N LYS A 113 -22.65 -3.74 -8.49
CA LYS A 113 -22.43 -2.50 -9.25
C LYS A 113 -21.50 -1.52 -8.51
N ASN A 114 -21.52 -1.51 -7.18
CA ASN A 114 -20.68 -0.65 -6.36
C ASN A 114 -19.38 -1.35 -5.91
N HIS A 115 -19.07 -2.54 -6.41
CA HIS A 115 -17.88 -3.33 -6.05
C HIS A 115 -17.78 -3.75 -4.57
N TRP A 116 -18.87 -3.61 -3.78
CA TRP A 116 -18.86 -3.98 -2.35
C TRP A 116 -18.77 -5.48 -2.12
N ILE A 117 -19.22 -6.25 -3.08
CA ILE A 117 -19.21 -7.71 -3.02
C ILE A 117 -17.78 -8.30 -3.05
N GLU A 118 -16.79 -7.53 -3.53
CA GLU A 118 -15.40 -7.96 -3.54
C GLU A 118 -14.82 -8.05 -2.12
N ASP A 119 -15.29 -7.18 -1.22
CA ASP A 119 -14.82 -7.09 0.16
C ASP A 119 -15.81 -7.62 1.19
N ILE A 120 -17.11 -7.60 0.88
CA ILE A 120 -18.17 -8.01 1.80
C ILE A 120 -18.86 -9.26 1.26
N PRO A 121 -18.60 -10.45 1.83
CA PRO A 121 -19.27 -11.68 1.42
C PRO A 121 -20.77 -11.63 1.72
N VAL A 122 -21.56 -12.10 0.77
CA VAL A 122 -23.00 -12.21 0.89
C VAL A 122 -23.39 -13.69 0.91
N ILE A 123 -24.12 -14.10 1.95
CA ILE A 123 -24.77 -15.42 2.04
C ILE A 123 -26.26 -15.19 1.85
N MET A 124 -26.81 -15.74 0.76
CA MET A 124 -28.23 -15.64 0.46
C MET A 124 -29.02 -16.68 1.26
N MET A 125 -30.22 -16.33 1.70
CA MET A 125 -31.15 -17.23 2.38
C MET A 125 -32.46 -17.29 1.62
N SER A 126 -33.09 -18.48 1.47
CA SER A 126 -34.39 -18.59 0.82
C SER A 126 -35.17 -19.79 1.30
N GLY A 127 -36.49 -19.65 1.35
CA GLY A 127 -37.44 -20.74 1.63
C GLY A 127 -37.72 -21.66 0.44
N ALA A 128 -37.28 -21.35 -0.75
CA ALA A 128 -37.48 -22.13 -1.95
C ALA A 128 -36.18 -22.77 -2.43
N ASP A 129 -36.11 -24.10 -2.45
CA ASP A 129 -35.03 -24.86 -3.09
C ASP A 129 -35.20 -24.85 -4.63
N ALA A 130 -35.27 -23.65 -5.21
CA ALA A 130 -35.30 -23.50 -6.66
C ALA A 130 -33.86 -23.48 -7.18
N PRO A 131 -33.40 -24.50 -7.94
CA PRO A 131 -32.03 -24.58 -8.46
C PRO A 131 -31.64 -23.34 -9.28
N GLU A 132 -32.60 -22.67 -9.92
CA GLU A 132 -32.40 -21.44 -10.65
C GLU A 132 -32.08 -20.25 -9.75
N ALA A 133 -32.69 -20.12 -8.57
CA ALA A 133 -32.41 -19.08 -7.60
C ALA A 133 -30.97 -19.20 -7.06
N VAL A 134 -30.55 -20.43 -6.75
CA VAL A 134 -29.17 -20.74 -6.32
C VAL A 134 -28.16 -20.38 -7.40
N LYS A 135 -28.39 -20.77 -8.66
CA LYS A 135 -27.53 -20.45 -9.80
C LYS A 135 -27.44 -18.92 -10.01
N ARG A 136 -28.58 -18.22 -9.91
CA ARG A 136 -28.64 -16.77 -10.03
C ARG A 136 -27.85 -16.07 -8.92
N ALA A 137 -27.96 -16.53 -7.67
CA ALA A 137 -27.23 -16.00 -6.54
C ALA A 137 -25.72 -16.08 -6.77
N TYR A 138 -25.19 -17.25 -7.13
CA TYR A 138 -23.77 -17.43 -7.44
C TYR A 138 -23.31 -16.62 -8.66
N ALA A 139 -24.13 -16.53 -9.71
CA ALA A 139 -23.81 -15.74 -10.91
C ALA A 139 -23.72 -14.24 -10.60
N LEU A 140 -24.45 -13.75 -9.60
CA LEU A 140 -24.39 -12.38 -9.10
C LEU A 140 -23.30 -12.17 -8.04
N GLY A 141 -22.57 -13.24 -7.66
CA GLY A 141 -21.42 -13.14 -6.77
C GLY A 141 -21.70 -13.45 -5.30
N ALA A 142 -22.86 -14.02 -4.95
CA ALA A 142 -23.05 -14.55 -3.61
C ALA A 142 -22.01 -15.63 -3.32
N VAL A 143 -21.49 -15.65 -2.09
CA VAL A 143 -20.46 -16.61 -1.67
C VAL A 143 -21.07 -17.95 -1.28
N ASP A 144 -22.27 -17.93 -0.73
CA ASP A 144 -23.00 -19.14 -0.31
C ASP A 144 -24.50 -18.90 -0.35
N PHE A 145 -25.25 -20.02 -0.26
CA PHE A 145 -26.70 -20.03 -0.27
C PHE A 145 -27.21 -21.01 0.80
N VAL A 146 -28.18 -20.58 1.60
CA VAL A 146 -28.77 -21.38 2.69
C VAL A 146 -30.28 -21.50 2.51
N SER A 147 -30.79 -22.74 2.48
CA SER A 147 -32.23 -22.98 2.41
C SER A 147 -32.89 -22.83 3.78
N LYS A 148 -34.06 -22.17 3.82
CA LYS A 148 -34.94 -22.11 5.00
C LYS A 148 -35.93 -23.27 4.97
N PRO A 149 -36.30 -23.89 6.12
CA PRO A 149 -35.81 -23.61 7.47
C PRO A 149 -34.37 -24.05 7.64
N CYS A 150 -33.53 -23.18 8.20
CA CYS A 150 -32.13 -23.47 8.35
C CYS A 150 -31.80 -23.97 9.76
N ASP A 151 -30.87 -24.93 9.83
CA ASP A 151 -30.30 -25.40 11.09
C ASP A 151 -29.34 -24.30 11.63
N ALA A 152 -29.56 -23.85 12.86
CA ALA A 152 -28.79 -22.81 13.51
C ALA A 152 -27.27 -23.11 13.54
N GLN A 153 -26.91 -24.40 13.76
CA GLN A 153 -25.51 -24.80 13.82
C GLN A 153 -24.85 -24.75 12.43
N ILE A 154 -25.60 -25.16 11.39
CA ILE A 154 -25.12 -25.13 10.00
C ILE A 154 -24.89 -23.67 9.56
N VAL A 155 -25.87 -22.78 9.81
CA VAL A 155 -25.74 -21.36 9.45
C VAL A 155 -24.57 -20.73 10.19
N TYR A 156 -24.43 -20.96 11.49
CA TYR A 156 -23.30 -20.46 12.27
C TYR A 156 -21.96 -20.93 11.71
N GLN A 157 -21.83 -22.21 11.34
CA GLN A 157 -20.58 -22.73 10.77
C GLN A 157 -20.24 -22.11 9.40
N ARG A 158 -21.23 -21.95 8.51
CA ARG A 158 -21.06 -21.33 7.20
C ARG A 158 -20.60 -19.88 7.33
N VAL A 159 -21.28 -19.07 8.13
CA VAL A 159 -20.92 -17.70 8.41
C VAL A 159 -19.50 -17.61 9.00
N THR A 160 -19.22 -18.41 10.03
CA THR A 160 -17.91 -18.41 10.70
C THR A 160 -16.78 -18.80 9.75
N ASN A 161 -16.98 -19.80 8.89
CA ASN A 161 -15.98 -20.23 7.90
C ASN A 161 -15.75 -19.15 6.83
N THR A 162 -16.82 -18.55 6.32
CA THR A 162 -16.75 -17.44 5.36
C THR A 162 -16.01 -16.26 5.97
N MET A 163 -16.36 -15.85 7.19
CA MET A 163 -15.70 -14.76 7.92
C MET A 163 -14.21 -15.03 8.11
N LYS A 164 -13.81 -16.25 8.50
CA LYS A 164 -12.41 -16.64 8.66
C LYS A 164 -11.64 -16.56 7.33
N LEU A 165 -12.25 -17.00 6.23
CA LEU A 165 -11.65 -16.97 4.90
C LEU A 165 -11.38 -15.53 4.46
N TYR A 166 -12.38 -14.66 4.54
CA TYR A 166 -12.27 -13.26 4.14
C TYR A 166 -11.33 -12.45 5.06
N ALA A 167 -11.34 -12.73 6.36
CA ALA A 167 -10.38 -12.13 7.29
C ALA A 167 -8.93 -12.52 6.95
N LYS A 168 -8.68 -13.78 6.57
CA LYS A 168 -7.38 -14.27 6.12
C LYS A 168 -6.96 -13.61 4.80
N GLN A 169 -7.88 -13.48 3.85
CA GLN A 169 -7.61 -12.81 2.57
C GLN A 169 -7.24 -11.33 2.78
N ARG A 170 -8.04 -10.57 3.53
CA ARG A 170 -7.75 -9.17 3.87
C ARG A 170 -6.38 -9.01 4.55
N ARG A 171 -6.06 -9.91 5.49
CA ARG A 171 -4.74 -9.91 6.14
C ARG A 171 -3.60 -10.16 5.16
N LEU A 172 -3.76 -11.11 4.23
CA LEU A 172 -2.74 -11.39 3.21
C LEU A 172 -2.54 -10.19 2.28
N THR A 173 -3.63 -9.57 1.81
CA THR A 173 -3.56 -8.35 0.97
C THR A 173 -2.84 -7.23 1.71
N SER A 174 -3.19 -6.97 2.97
CA SER A 174 -2.52 -5.96 3.79
C SER A 174 -1.02 -6.22 3.98
N LEU A 175 -0.63 -7.49 4.21
CA LEU A 175 0.78 -7.87 4.33
C LEU A 175 1.55 -7.69 3.01
N ILE A 176 0.93 -8.05 1.88
CA ILE A 176 1.54 -7.86 0.55
C ILE A 176 1.74 -6.37 0.27
N THR A 177 0.73 -5.53 0.52
CA THR A 177 0.83 -4.07 0.35
C THR A 177 1.92 -3.48 1.24
N ALA A 178 1.98 -3.90 2.50
CA ALA A 178 3.03 -3.46 3.42
C ALA A 178 4.43 -3.88 2.95
N GLN A 179 4.60 -5.11 2.43
CA GLN A 179 5.87 -5.58 1.87
C GLN A 179 6.28 -4.80 0.61
N ILE A 180 5.33 -4.48 -0.27
CA ILE A 180 5.60 -3.67 -1.47
C ILE A 180 6.11 -2.29 -1.05
N ASN A 181 5.40 -1.61 -0.17
CA ASN A 181 5.77 -0.27 0.33
C ASN A 181 7.14 -0.28 1.04
N GLU A 182 7.44 -1.32 1.83
CA GLU A 182 8.75 -1.48 2.48
C GLU A 182 9.87 -1.69 1.45
N LYS A 183 9.63 -2.52 0.43
CA LYS A 183 10.61 -2.75 -0.65
C LYS A 183 10.91 -1.48 -1.44
N GLU A 184 9.89 -0.70 -1.78
CA GLU A 184 10.03 0.58 -2.48
C GLU A 184 10.87 1.56 -1.64
N LYS A 185 10.51 1.75 -0.38
CA LYS A 185 11.24 2.61 0.55
C LYS A 185 12.70 2.19 0.73
N ASN A 186 12.99 0.89 0.78
CA ASN A 186 14.35 0.38 0.87
C ASN A 186 15.14 0.65 -0.41
N SER A 187 14.52 0.54 -1.57
CA SER A 187 15.14 0.86 -2.86
C SER A 187 15.49 2.34 -2.97
N GLU A 188 14.58 3.21 -2.61
CA GLU A 188 14.82 4.67 -2.54
C GLU A 188 15.97 5.00 -1.59
N MET A 189 15.96 4.43 -0.40
CA MET A 189 17.02 4.63 0.59
C MET A 189 18.40 4.21 0.06
N LEU A 190 18.50 3.07 -0.64
CA LEU A 190 19.76 2.62 -1.24
C LEU A 190 20.27 3.58 -2.30
N ILE A 191 19.40 4.11 -3.16
CA ILE A 191 19.79 5.11 -4.17
C ILE A 191 20.29 6.38 -3.50
N HIS A 192 19.59 6.88 -2.50
CA HIS A 192 20.03 8.07 -1.74
C HIS A 192 21.36 7.84 -1.02
N ILE A 193 21.59 6.65 -0.44
CA ILE A 193 22.86 6.32 0.18
C ILE A 193 23.99 6.31 -0.86
N LEU A 194 23.79 5.70 -2.02
CA LEU A 194 24.78 5.66 -3.11
C LEU A 194 25.11 7.06 -3.59
N SER A 195 24.11 7.88 -3.87
CA SER A 195 24.30 9.26 -4.30
C SER A 195 25.02 10.10 -3.23
N HIS A 196 24.66 9.91 -1.97
CA HIS A 196 25.32 10.59 -0.86
C HIS A 196 26.79 10.18 -0.69
N ILE A 197 27.15 8.92 -0.92
CA ILE A 197 28.55 8.46 -0.90
C ILE A 197 29.36 9.17 -1.98
N VAL A 198 28.80 9.35 -3.18
CA VAL A 198 29.45 10.07 -4.28
C VAL A 198 29.63 11.54 -3.94
N GLU A 199 28.61 12.21 -3.41
CA GLU A 199 28.68 13.62 -3.00
C GLU A 199 29.65 13.85 -1.83
N PHE A 200 29.71 12.93 -0.87
CA PHE A 200 30.65 13.02 0.25
C PHE A 200 32.10 13.11 -0.25
N ARG A 201 32.41 12.44 -1.36
CA ARG A 201 33.74 12.54 -2.01
C ARG A 201 34.04 13.96 -2.54
N ASN A 202 32.99 14.74 -2.87
CA ASN A 202 33.11 16.09 -3.38
C ASN A 202 33.12 17.18 -2.30
N GLY A 203 33.09 16.80 -1.01
CA GLY A 203 32.94 17.75 0.09
C GLY A 203 31.56 18.44 0.14
N GLU A 204 30.61 18.02 -0.67
CA GLU A 204 29.24 18.53 -0.65
C GLU A 204 28.45 17.93 0.53
N SER A 205 27.50 18.71 1.03
CA SER A 205 26.64 18.22 2.11
C SER A 205 25.63 17.23 1.56
N GLY A 206 25.50 16.05 2.18
CA GLY A 206 24.54 15.01 1.76
C GLY A 206 23.06 15.42 1.75
N SER A 207 22.76 16.69 2.05
CA SER A 207 21.43 17.27 1.87
C SER A 207 21.15 17.68 0.41
N HIS A 208 22.18 17.79 -0.44
CA HIS A 208 22.01 18.23 -1.83
C HIS A 208 21.17 17.24 -2.63
N VAL A 209 21.48 15.95 -2.58
CA VAL A 209 20.69 14.88 -3.26
C VAL A 209 19.21 14.94 -2.88
N LEU A 210 18.92 15.07 -1.58
CA LEU A 210 17.56 15.15 -1.09
C LEU A 210 16.83 16.40 -1.59
N HIS A 211 17.54 17.52 -1.70
CA HIS A 211 16.99 18.76 -2.25
C HIS A 211 16.68 18.62 -3.74
N ILE A 212 17.60 18.05 -4.53
CA ILE A 212 17.39 17.79 -5.96
C ILE A 212 16.18 16.88 -6.18
N HIS A 213 16.12 15.77 -5.45
CA HIS A 213 14.97 14.88 -5.48
C HIS A 213 13.66 15.64 -5.22
N LYS A 214 13.59 16.38 -4.11
CA LYS A 214 12.38 17.11 -3.73
C LYS A 214 12.00 18.23 -4.69
N LEU A 215 12.95 18.97 -5.20
CA LEU A 215 12.73 20.01 -6.22
C LEU A 215 12.20 19.40 -7.52
N THR A 216 12.78 18.28 -7.96
CA THR A 216 12.32 17.55 -9.16
C THR A 216 10.88 17.09 -9.00
N GLU A 217 10.53 16.48 -7.84
CA GLU A 217 9.17 16.07 -7.52
C GLU A 217 8.17 17.25 -7.62
N MET A 218 8.48 18.37 -6.96
CA MET A 218 7.63 19.57 -6.97
C MET A 218 7.47 20.15 -8.38
N LEU A 219 8.54 20.20 -9.18
CA LEU A 219 8.51 20.70 -10.54
C LEU A 219 7.65 19.81 -11.45
N LEU A 220 7.79 18.48 -11.34
CA LEU A 220 7.01 17.51 -12.10
C LEU A 220 5.53 17.56 -11.73
N GLU A 221 5.22 17.67 -10.43
CA GLU A 221 3.85 17.84 -9.97
C GLU A 221 3.22 19.12 -10.58
N ARG A 222 3.96 20.24 -10.53
CA ARG A 222 3.48 21.49 -11.12
C ARG A 222 3.35 21.43 -12.63
N LEU A 223 4.24 20.71 -13.30
CA LEU A 223 4.16 20.50 -14.75
C LEU A 223 2.93 19.68 -15.13
N ALA A 224 2.66 18.58 -14.43
CA ALA A 224 1.49 17.73 -14.65
C ALA A 224 0.17 18.49 -14.46
N GLN A 225 0.12 19.45 -13.51
CA GLN A 225 -1.05 20.34 -13.34
C GLN A 225 -1.25 21.34 -14.48
N LYS A 226 -0.18 21.69 -15.22
CA LYS A 226 -0.23 22.70 -16.29
C LYS A 226 -0.46 22.11 -17.68
N THR A 227 -0.08 20.87 -17.92
CA THR A 227 -0.16 20.25 -19.25
C THR A 227 -0.21 18.75 -19.17
N GLU A 228 -1.02 18.14 -20.00
CA GLU A 228 -1.10 16.69 -20.19
C GLU A 228 -0.12 16.16 -21.27
N LYS A 229 0.63 17.06 -21.92
CA LYS A 229 1.50 16.76 -23.07
C LYS A 229 2.49 15.61 -22.79
N TYR A 230 2.97 15.48 -21.54
CA TYR A 230 4.06 14.57 -21.18
C TYR A 230 3.60 13.29 -20.50
N HIS A 231 2.28 13.07 -20.31
CA HIS A 231 1.71 11.88 -19.67
C HIS A 231 2.42 11.50 -18.34
N LEU A 232 2.62 12.50 -17.47
CA LEU A 232 3.31 12.34 -16.18
C LEU A 232 2.33 11.84 -15.11
N ASP A 233 2.08 10.54 -15.08
CA ASP A 233 1.36 9.90 -13.96
C ASP A 233 2.19 9.92 -12.66
N GLY A 234 1.59 9.43 -11.55
CA GLY A 234 2.24 9.43 -10.25
C GLY A 234 3.54 8.63 -10.22
N ASP A 235 3.51 7.44 -10.81
CA ASP A 235 4.63 6.49 -10.82
C ASP A 235 5.79 7.01 -11.67
N THR A 236 5.49 7.57 -12.85
CA THR A 236 6.48 8.19 -13.73
C THR A 236 7.15 9.39 -13.04
N ARG A 237 6.39 10.25 -12.36
CA ARG A 237 6.97 11.39 -11.61
C ARG A 237 7.89 10.93 -10.48
N ALA A 238 7.45 9.96 -9.69
CA ALA A 238 8.26 9.39 -8.61
C ALA A 238 9.57 8.80 -9.14
N MET A 239 9.49 8.06 -10.26
CA MET A 239 10.66 7.45 -10.89
C MET A 239 11.66 8.49 -11.42
N ILE A 240 11.19 9.57 -12.07
CA ILE A 240 12.06 10.65 -12.55
C ILE A 240 12.70 11.38 -11.36
N ALA A 241 11.94 11.65 -10.29
CA ALA A 241 12.48 12.28 -9.09
C ALA A 241 13.55 11.41 -8.41
N LEU A 242 13.32 10.09 -8.34
CA LEU A 242 14.31 9.15 -7.81
C LEU A 242 15.57 9.08 -8.70
N ALA A 243 15.40 9.00 -10.01
CA ALA A 243 16.50 8.98 -10.97
C ALA A 243 17.35 10.26 -10.92
N SER A 244 16.74 11.42 -10.62
CA SER A 244 17.47 12.69 -10.49
C SER A 244 18.51 12.67 -9.36
N SER A 245 18.34 11.81 -8.37
CA SER A 245 19.34 11.62 -7.30
C SER A 245 20.67 11.06 -7.81
N LEU A 246 20.66 10.42 -8.98
CA LEU A 246 21.85 9.81 -9.60
C LEU A 246 22.56 10.72 -10.60
N HIS A 247 22.11 11.96 -10.83
CA HIS A 247 22.63 12.84 -11.88
C HIS A 247 24.15 12.98 -11.88
N ASP A 248 24.75 13.02 -10.72
CA ASP A 248 26.17 13.25 -10.47
C ASP A 248 27.00 11.99 -10.18
N ILE A 249 26.42 10.78 -10.36
CA ILE A 249 27.12 9.53 -10.03
C ILE A 249 28.45 9.36 -10.77
N GLY A 250 28.58 9.94 -11.97
CA GLY A 250 29.80 9.93 -12.77
C GLY A 250 30.98 10.72 -12.18
N LYS A 251 30.74 11.57 -11.18
CA LYS A 251 31.81 12.26 -10.45
C LYS A 251 32.78 11.27 -9.76
N ILE A 252 32.36 10.03 -9.57
CA ILE A 252 33.24 8.97 -9.04
C ILE A 252 34.43 8.69 -9.96
N GLY A 253 34.32 8.91 -11.26
CA GLY A 253 35.37 8.74 -12.25
C GLY A 253 36.27 9.96 -12.47
N VAL A 254 35.97 11.10 -11.85
CA VAL A 254 36.78 12.32 -11.96
C VAL A 254 37.93 12.29 -10.95
N ASP A 255 39.13 12.71 -11.38
CA ASP A 255 40.32 12.79 -10.51
C ASP A 255 40.05 13.74 -9.30
N GLU A 256 40.40 13.24 -8.12
CA GLU A 256 40.18 13.98 -6.87
C GLU A 256 40.85 15.37 -6.82
N LYS A 257 42.01 15.51 -7.49
CA LYS A 257 42.73 16.79 -7.57
C LYS A 257 41.93 17.85 -8.35
N ILE A 258 41.11 17.42 -9.31
CA ILE A 258 40.23 18.30 -10.08
C ILE A 258 38.91 18.49 -9.32
N LEU A 259 38.34 17.42 -8.83
CA LEU A 259 37.06 17.41 -8.13
C LEU A 259 37.08 18.31 -6.89
N ASN A 260 38.14 18.22 -6.06
CA ASN A 260 38.27 18.93 -4.80
C ASN A 260 39.29 20.07 -4.87
N LYS A 261 39.58 20.60 -6.08
CA LYS A 261 40.55 21.66 -6.25
C LYS A 261 40.14 22.93 -5.49
N PRO A 262 40.99 23.46 -4.59
CA PRO A 262 40.73 24.72 -3.95
C PRO A 262 40.91 25.86 -4.95
N GLY A 263 39.80 26.45 -5.41
CA GLY A 263 39.77 27.55 -6.35
C GLY A 263 39.15 27.22 -7.71
N LYS A 264 39.38 28.11 -8.69
CA LYS A 264 38.79 27.95 -10.03
C LYS A 264 39.54 26.88 -10.82
N LEU A 265 38.80 26.05 -11.56
CA LEU A 265 39.36 25.11 -12.53
C LEU A 265 39.96 25.85 -13.72
N THR A 266 41.07 25.33 -14.28
CA THR A 266 41.56 25.78 -15.60
C THR A 266 40.57 25.33 -16.67
N LYS A 267 40.76 25.78 -17.93
CA LYS A 267 39.89 25.35 -19.04
C LYS A 267 39.97 23.82 -19.27
N GLU A 268 41.18 23.28 -19.21
CA GLU A 268 41.46 21.85 -19.38
C GLU A 268 40.82 21.02 -18.25
N GLU A 269 41.00 21.46 -17.01
CA GLU A 269 40.38 20.81 -15.84
C GLU A 269 38.85 20.87 -15.89
N PHE A 270 38.29 21.97 -16.40
CA PHE A 270 36.84 22.10 -16.56
C PHE A 270 36.31 21.14 -17.63
N GLU A 271 37.04 20.91 -18.75
CA GLU A 271 36.70 19.91 -19.74
C GLU A 271 36.71 18.51 -19.12
N ILE A 272 37.68 18.20 -18.27
CA ILE A 272 37.71 16.92 -17.54
C ILE A 272 36.52 16.85 -16.56
N MET A 273 36.20 17.91 -15.83
CA MET A 273 35.04 17.93 -14.94
C MET A 273 33.73 17.62 -15.68
N LYS A 274 33.54 18.14 -16.90
CA LYS A 274 32.35 17.87 -17.71
C LYS A 274 32.18 16.39 -18.09
N THR A 275 33.26 15.62 -18.07
CA THR A 275 33.16 14.18 -18.43
C THR A 275 32.33 13.36 -17.45
N HIS A 276 32.04 13.87 -16.24
CA HIS A 276 31.20 13.14 -15.28
C HIS A 276 29.83 12.78 -15.86
N THR A 277 29.26 13.61 -16.75
CA THR A 277 27.99 13.31 -17.40
C THR A 277 28.06 12.08 -18.31
N VAL A 278 29.15 11.95 -19.06
CA VAL A 278 29.43 10.81 -19.93
C VAL A 278 29.75 9.57 -19.10
N ILE A 279 30.65 9.70 -18.12
CA ILE A 279 31.06 8.61 -17.23
C ILE A 279 29.82 8.04 -16.50
N GLY A 280 28.95 8.90 -15.95
CA GLY A 280 27.74 8.46 -15.27
C GLY A 280 26.78 7.69 -16.20
N ALA A 281 26.59 8.17 -17.43
CA ALA A 281 25.79 7.50 -18.44
C ALA A 281 26.40 6.12 -18.80
N GLU A 282 27.69 6.05 -19.08
CA GLU A 282 28.40 4.80 -19.39
C GLU A 282 28.36 3.79 -18.25
N MET A 283 28.48 4.24 -17.00
CA MET A 283 28.31 3.37 -15.83
C MET A 283 26.94 2.71 -15.76
N LEU A 284 25.87 3.45 -16.10
CA LEU A 284 24.51 2.93 -16.13
C LEU A 284 24.27 2.00 -17.33
N GLU A 285 24.88 2.25 -18.49
CA GLU A 285 24.84 1.35 -19.63
C GLU A 285 25.52 0.00 -19.34
N GLN A 286 26.55 -0.03 -18.52
CA GLN A 286 27.28 -1.25 -18.16
C GLN A 286 26.57 -2.12 -17.13
N LEU A 287 25.38 -1.74 -16.64
CA LEU A 287 24.60 -2.54 -15.66
C LEU A 287 24.03 -3.85 -16.23
N GLY A 288 24.32 -4.21 -17.46
CA GLY A 288 24.00 -5.51 -18.07
C GLY A 288 22.50 -5.79 -18.06
N ILE A 289 22.06 -6.75 -17.26
CA ILE A 289 20.65 -7.18 -17.21
C ILE A 289 19.67 -6.09 -16.75
N TYR A 290 20.15 -5.01 -16.13
CA TYR A 290 19.32 -3.90 -15.62
C TYR A 290 19.24 -2.71 -16.58
N GLN A 291 19.98 -2.71 -17.70
CA GLN A 291 20.01 -1.56 -18.63
C GLN A 291 18.64 -1.23 -19.23
N ASP A 292 17.74 -2.22 -19.31
CA ASP A 292 16.39 -2.06 -19.84
C ASP A 292 15.35 -1.59 -18.82
N GLU A 293 15.70 -1.57 -17.56
CA GLU A 293 14.81 -1.08 -16.49
C GLU A 293 14.49 0.40 -16.68
N PRO A 294 13.21 0.81 -16.54
CA PRO A 294 12.79 2.20 -16.77
C PRO A 294 13.58 3.20 -15.92
N LEU A 295 13.86 2.89 -14.67
CA LEU A 295 14.63 3.74 -13.77
C LEU A 295 16.05 3.97 -14.31
N VAL A 296 16.72 2.92 -14.80
CA VAL A 296 18.09 3.01 -15.33
C VAL A 296 18.13 3.83 -16.62
N LYS A 297 17.14 3.64 -17.51
CA LYS A 297 17.01 4.45 -18.73
C LYS A 297 16.83 5.94 -18.44
N ILE A 298 15.96 6.27 -17.48
CA ILE A 298 15.74 7.67 -17.07
C ILE A 298 17.00 8.23 -16.41
N ALA A 299 17.61 7.50 -15.48
CA ALA A 299 18.84 7.91 -14.83
C ALA A 299 19.99 8.15 -15.83
N HIS A 300 20.13 7.27 -16.83
CA HIS A 300 21.11 7.46 -17.92
C HIS A 300 20.90 8.78 -18.65
N GLN A 301 19.66 9.09 -19.05
CA GLN A 301 19.34 10.35 -19.73
C GLN A 301 19.63 11.54 -18.83
N ILE A 302 19.28 11.48 -17.56
CA ILE A 302 19.55 12.56 -16.60
C ILE A 302 21.05 12.72 -16.42
N CYS A 303 21.82 11.66 -16.15
CA CYS A 303 23.29 11.74 -16.05
C CYS A 303 23.90 12.37 -17.29
N ARG A 304 23.46 11.96 -18.48
CA ARG A 304 24.04 12.42 -19.74
C ARG A 304 23.77 13.89 -20.05
N TRP A 305 22.56 14.40 -19.69
CA TRP A 305 22.04 15.64 -20.21
C TRP A 305 21.66 16.71 -19.16
N HIS A 306 21.88 16.49 -17.87
CA HIS A 306 21.44 17.44 -16.83
C HIS A 306 22.13 18.83 -16.89
N HIS A 307 23.22 18.96 -17.60
CA HIS A 307 23.88 20.25 -17.86
C HIS A 307 23.51 20.88 -19.19
N GLU A 308 22.75 20.17 -20.05
CA GLU A 308 22.34 20.72 -21.32
C GLU A 308 21.28 21.79 -21.15
N ARG A 309 21.35 22.81 -21.98
CA ARG A 309 20.32 23.84 -22.06
C ARG A 309 19.23 23.42 -23.02
N TYR A 310 18.01 23.95 -22.83
CA TYR A 310 16.86 23.62 -23.69
C TYR A 310 17.04 24.09 -25.15
N ASP A 311 17.96 25.02 -25.39
CA ASP A 311 18.31 25.61 -26.69
C ASP A 311 19.62 25.05 -27.30
N GLY A 312 20.24 24.06 -26.65
CA GLY A 312 21.49 23.43 -27.11
C GLY A 312 22.76 24.06 -26.59
#